data_71a0a22ac42cc47ccd0476db577dee6e
#
_entry.id   71a0a22ac42cc47ccd0476db577dee6e
#
_cell.length_a   1.000
_cell.length_b   1.000
_cell.length_c   1.000
_cell.angle_alpha   90.00
_cell.angle_beta   90.00
_cell.angle_gamma   90.00
#
_symmetry.space_group_name_H-M   'P 1'
#
loop_
_entity.id
_entity.type
_entity.pdbx_description
1 polymer ?
#
loop_
_entity_poly.entity_id
_entity_poly.type
_entity_poly.pdbx_seq_one_letter_code
_entity_poly.pdbx_strand_id
1 'polypeptide(L)'
;AGEGENALRLRGVRGEVIWLDCPGHGLTRPVRLLHPRHRVYIVPRSDRDVLVGASEIESEDRSPVSLRTATELMAAAHSVVPALAEARILKLDVNLRPALPDNNPLVQWQGRKLTINGLFRHGWLLAPALVERALATEDVHAANLGDAPFDDLAMTSKAASAGLASASA
;
A
#
# COMPACT_ATOMS: atom_id res chain seq x y z
N ALA A 1 -4.89 -25.50 29.21
CA ALA A 1 -4.49 -25.83 27.83
C ALA A 1 -5.47 -25.14 26.90
N GLY A 2 -5.07 -24.18 26.09
CA GLY A 2 -5.92 -23.50 25.10
C GLY A 2 -5.75 -22.02 24.99
N GLU A 3 -4.63 -21.46 25.38
CA GLU A 3 -4.33 -20.04 25.14
C GLU A 3 -3.15 -19.96 24.16
N GLY A 4 -3.40 -19.54 22.92
CA GLY A 4 -2.31 -19.19 22.04
C GLY A 4 -2.43 -19.48 20.55
N GLU A 5 -3.61 -19.73 20.00
CA GLU A 5 -3.72 -20.07 18.56
C GLU A 5 -4.46 -19.04 17.70
N ASN A 6 -4.39 -17.77 18.05
CA ASN A 6 -4.69 -16.72 17.10
C ASN A 6 -3.43 -15.91 16.76
N ALA A 7 -2.32 -16.61 16.54
CA ALA A 7 -1.17 -16.01 15.91
C ALA A 7 -1.60 -15.57 14.51
N LEU A 8 -1.61 -14.26 14.30
CA LEU A 8 -1.82 -13.65 13.00
C LEU A 8 -0.96 -14.39 11.96
N ARG A 9 -1.60 -15.13 11.05
CA ARG A 9 -0.89 -15.80 9.95
C ARG A 9 -0.48 -14.76 8.91
N LEU A 10 0.34 -13.80 9.34
CA LEU A 10 0.94 -12.85 8.44
C LEU A 10 1.99 -13.55 7.59
N ARG A 11 1.93 -13.27 6.29
CA ARG A 11 2.99 -13.61 5.36
C ARG A 11 3.63 -12.35 4.80
N GLY A 12 4.88 -12.44 4.41
CA GLY A 12 5.59 -11.38 3.73
C GLY A 12 5.36 -11.46 2.22
N VAL A 13 4.95 -10.35 1.61
CA VAL A 13 4.94 -10.23 0.15
C VAL A 13 6.02 -9.26 -0.26
N ARG A 14 7.03 -9.79 -0.97
CA ARG A 14 8.22 -9.05 -1.38
C ARG A 14 7.88 -7.94 -2.34
N GLY A 15 8.36 -6.74 -2.04
CA GLY A 15 8.27 -5.56 -2.88
C GLY A 15 9.63 -4.94 -3.10
N GLU A 16 9.97 -4.69 -4.35
CA GLU A 16 11.24 -4.10 -4.77
C GLU A 16 10.99 -2.76 -5.43
N VAL A 17 11.83 -1.78 -5.14
CA VAL A 17 11.72 -0.42 -5.64
C VAL A 17 13.09 0.13 -6.03
N ILE A 18 13.10 1.15 -6.87
CA ILE A 18 14.31 1.82 -7.36
C ILE A 18 14.22 3.29 -6.99
N TRP A 19 15.30 3.83 -6.44
CA TRP A 19 15.47 5.25 -6.20
C TRP A 19 16.37 5.84 -7.28
N LEU A 20 15.91 6.91 -7.90
CA LEU A 20 16.60 7.61 -8.96
C LEU A 20 16.87 9.06 -8.58
N ASP A 21 18.02 9.58 -8.97
CA ASP A 21 18.32 11.01 -9.01
C ASP A 21 18.11 11.48 -10.45
N CYS A 22 17.16 12.38 -10.64
CA CYS A 22 16.83 12.96 -11.94
C CYS A 22 16.43 14.43 -11.78
N PRO A 23 17.40 15.35 -11.67
CA PRO A 23 17.10 16.77 -11.57
C PRO A 23 16.26 17.25 -12.76
N GLY A 24 15.20 18.00 -12.47
CA GLY A 24 14.36 18.56 -13.52
C GLY A 24 13.45 17.53 -14.23
N HIS A 25 13.09 16.43 -13.58
CA HIS A 25 12.20 15.39 -14.12
C HIS A 25 10.78 15.90 -14.48
N GLY A 26 10.39 17.08 -14.02
CA GLY A 26 9.11 17.71 -14.36
C GLY A 26 7.86 17.06 -13.76
N LEU A 27 8.02 16.03 -12.95
CA LEU A 27 6.87 15.36 -12.30
C LEU A 27 6.37 16.17 -11.10
N THR A 28 5.10 16.50 -11.08
CA THR A 28 4.43 17.22 -9.98
C THR A 28 3.50 16.32 -9.15
N ARG A 29 3.28 15.08 -9.59
CA ARG A 29 2.39 14.11 -8.98
C ARG A 29 2.83 12.67 -9.28
N PRO A 30 2.40 11.67 -8.50
CA PRO A 30 2.60 10.27 -8.87
C PRO A 30 1.98 9.94 -10.23
N VAL A 31 2.73 9.18 -11.01
CA VAL A 31 2.29 8.61 -12.29
C VAL A 31 2.15 7.11 -12.12
N ARG A 32 1.07 6.53 -12.61
CA ARG A 32 0.85 5.09 -12.57
C ARG A 32 0.67 4.55 -13.98
N LEU A 33 1.48 3.57 -14.35
CA LEU A 33 1.32 2.81 -15.57
C LEU A 33 0.24 1.73 -15.38
N LEU A 34 -0.85 1.85 -16.12
CA LEU A 34 -1.90 0.84 -16.20
C LEU A 34 -1.62 -0.07 -17.39
N HIS A 35 -0.82 -1.11 -17.16
CA HIS A 35 -0.45 -2.08 -18.18
C HIS A 35 -0.72 -3.49 -17.65
N PRO A 36 -1.24 -4.44 -18.46
CA PRO A 36 -1.58 -5.78 -17.98
C PRO A 36 -0.44 -6.52 -17.32
N ARG A 37 0.79 -6.33 -17.83
CA ARG A 37 1.99 -7.02 -17.32
C ARG A 37 2.77 -6.23 -16.29
N HIS A 38 2.79 -4.88 -16.38
CA HIS A 38 3.65 -4.03 -15.56
C HIS A 38 2.82 -3.01 -14.79
N ARG A 39 2.63 -3.25 -13.49
CA ARG A 39 1.94 -2.32 -12.58
C ARG A 39 2.96 -1.42 -11.92
N VAL A 40 3.50 -0.47 -12.68
CA VAL A 40 4.54 0.43 -12.21
C VAL A 40 3.96 1.77 -11.80
N TYR A 41 4.47 2.32 -10.72
CA TYR A 41 4.24 3.70 -10.33
C TYR A 41 5.57 4.45 -10.25
N ILE A 42 5.52 5.74 -10.56
CA ILE A 42 6.64 6.66 -10.52
C ILE A 42 6.23 7.80 -9.61
N VAL A 43 6.94 7.99 -8.51
CA VAL A 43 6.58 8.94 -7.45
C VAL A 43 7.70 9.94 -7.26
N PRO A 44 7.49 11.23 -7.60
CA PRO A 44 8.43 12.28 -7.23
C PRO A 44 8.48 12.40 -5.70
N ARG A 45 9.68 12.43 -5.14
CA ARG A 45 9.92 12.59 -3.70
C ARG A 45 10.49 13.97 -3.37
N SER A 46 11.15 14.58 -4.34
CA SER A 46 11.65 15.94 -4.34
C SER A 46 11.71 16.46 -5.79
N ASP A 47 12.35 17.59 -6.02
CA ASP A 47 12.67 18.13 -7.35
C ASP A 47 13.74 17.30 -8.09
N ARG A 48 14.38 16.37 -7.39
CA ARG A 48 15.44 15.50 -7.90
C ARG A 48 15.10 14.02 -7.76
N ASP A 49 14.60 13.62 -6.58
CA ASP A 49 14.45 12.22 -6.23
C ASP A 49 13.15 11.64 -6.75
N VAL A 50 13.26 10.52 -7.43
CA VAL A 50 12.13 9.78 -7.97
C VAL A 50 12.17 8.34 -7.47
N LEU A 51 11.05 7.85 -6.96
CA LEU A 51 10.85 6.47 -6.58
C LEU A 51 10.07 5.73 -7.68
N VAL A 52 10.63 4.63 -8.16
CA VAL A 52 9.97 3.72 -9.10
C VAL A 52 9.64 2.40 -8.40
N GLY A 53 8.42 1.99 -8.46
CA GLY A 53 7.97 0.74 -7.85
C GLY A 53 6.76 0.15 -8.55
N ALA A 54 6.36 -0.98 -8.11
CA ALA A 54 7.10 -1.94 -7.33
C ALA A 54 6.76 -3.36 -7.80
N SER A 55 7.67 -4.27 -7.56
CA SER A 55 7.35 -5.69 -7.72
C SER A 55 6.33 -6.15 -6.67
N GLU A 56 5.69 -7.26 -6.97
CA GLU A 56 4.79 -7.98 -6.06
C GLU A 56 5.09 -9.46 -6.23
N ILE A 57 5.85 -10.01 -5.30
CA ILE A 57 6.36 -11.37 -5.37
C ILE A 57 5.96 -12.11 -4.10
N GLU A 58 5.26 -13.22 -4.25
CA GLU A 58 4.90 -14.10 -3.14
C GLU A 58 6.14 -14.82 -2.61
N SER A 59 6.91 -14.11 -1.80
CA SER A 59 8.16 -14.58 -1.22
C SER A 59 8.52 -13.74 0.00
N GLU A 60 9.09 -14.37 1.00
CA GLU A 60 9.65 -13.73 2.19
C GLU A 60 11.17 -13.52 2.10
N ASP A 61 11.75 -13.77 0.93
CA ASP A 61 13.16 -13.52 0.67
C ASP A 61 13.49 -12.04 0.83
N ARG A 62 14.51 -11.73 1.61
CA ARG A 62 15.03 -10.39 1.90
C ARG A 62 16.35 -10.09 1.20
N SER A 63 16.79 -10.96 0.30
CA SER A 63 17.98 -10.74 -0.50
C SER A 63 17.86 -9.47 -1.36
N PRO A 64 18.95 -8.93 -1.88
CA PRO A 64 18.92 -7.76 -2.77
C PRO A 64 17.97 -7.90 -3.95
N VAL A 65 17.61 -6.77 -4.57
CA VAL A 65 16.72 -6.70 -5.73
C VAL A 65 17.24 -7.56 -6.87
N SER A 66 16.33 -8.33 -7.50
CA SER A 66 16.68 -9.20 -8.61
C SER A 66 16.97 -8.41 -9.90
N LEU A 67 17.88 -8.94 -10.72
CA LEU A 67 18.16 -8.37 -12.03
C LEU A 67 16.89 -8.24 -12.88
N ARG A 68 16.00 -9.23 -12.84
CA ARG A 68 14.72 -9.21 -13.55
C ARG A 68 13.90 -7.99 -13.15
N THR A 69 13.62 -7.83 -11.84
CA THR A 69 12.80 -6.71 -11.36
C THR A 69 13.44 -5.37 -11.68
N ALA A 70 14.74 -5.23 -11.45
CA ALA A 70 15.45 -3.99 -11.77
C ALA A 70 15.27 -3.62 -13.23
N THR A 71 15.51 -4.55 -14.16
CA THR A 71 15.37 -4.33 -15.60
C THR A 71 13.94 -3.97 -16.00
N GLU A 72 12.95 -4.70 -15.49
CA GLU A 72 11.54 -4.48 -15.82
C GLU A 72 11.03 -3.12 -15.30
N LEU A 73 11.37 -2.75 -14.07
CA LEU A 73 10.97 -1.47 -13.49
C LEU A 73 11.64 -0.29 -14.21
N MET A 74 12.94 -0.40 -14.51
CA MET A 74 13.66 0.67 -15.22
C MET A 74 13.13 0.86 -16.65
N ALA A 75 12.94 -0.22 -17.39
CA ALA A 75 12.40 -0.17 -18.75
C ALA A 75 10.99 0.43 -18.79
N ALA A 76 10.12 0.03 -17.85
CA ALA A 76 8.79 0.58 -17.73
C ALA A 76 8.81 2.08 -17.33
N ALA A 77 9.67 2.46 -16.39
CA ALA A 77 9.74 3.84 -15.90
C ALA A 77 10.14 4.81 -17.02
N HIS A 78 11.24 4.55 -17.73
CA HIS A 78 11.69 5.46 -18.79
C HIS A 78 10.79 5.44 -20.02
N SER A 79 10.04 4.36 -20.28
CA SER A 79 9.05 4.34 -21.36
C SER A 79 7.85 5.26 -21.09
N VAL A 80 7.51 5.46 -19.81
CA VAL A 80 6.41 6.34 -19.38
C VAL A 80 6.88 7.77 -19.20
N VAL A 81 8.08 7.96 -18.64
CA VAL A 81 8.69 9.26 -18.37
C VAL A 81 10.08 9.29 -19.04
N PRO A 82 10.16 9.70 -20.31
CA PRO A 82 11.43 9.66 -21.07
C PRO A 82 12.60 10.40 -20.38
N ALA A 83 12.31 11.43 -19.59
CA ALA A 83 13.32 12.15 -18.81
C ALA A 83 14.11 11.26 -17.85
N LEU A 84 13.56 10.12 -17.45
CA LEU A 84 14.24 9.17 -16.56
C LEU A 84 15.30 8.30 -17.26
N ALA A 85 15.43 8.38 -18.59
CA ALA A 85 16.41 7.58 -19.31
C ALA A 85 17.86 7.85 -18.86
N GLU A 86 18.16 9.11 -18.49
CA GLU A 86 19.48 9.53 -18.03
C GLU A 86 19.59 9.69 -16.51
N ALA A 87 18.55 9.31 -15.76
CA ALA A 87 18.54 9.35 -14.31
C ALA A 87 19.62 8.44 -13.70
N ARG A 88 20.17 8.84 -12.59
CA ARG A 88 21.18 8.04 -11.87
C ARG A 88 20.51 7.15 -10.84
N ILE A 89 20.88 5.88 -10.81
CA ILE A 89 20.38 4.93 -9.83
C ILE A 89 21.06 5.21 -8.49
N LEU A 90 20.29 5.65 -7.50
CA LEU A 90 20.79 5.89 -6.15
C LEU A 90 20.84 4.60 -5.33
N LYS A 91 19.76 3.83 -5.34
CA LYS A 91 19.70 2.54 -4.67
C LYS A 91 18.56 1.66 -5.20
N LEU A 92 18.71 0.38 -4.95
CA LEU A 92 17.70 -0.65 -5.11
C LEU A 92 17.28 -1.11 -3.71
N ASP A 93 16.00 -1.06 -3.41
CA ASP A 93 15.47 -1.33 -2.08
C ASP A 93 14.48 -2.50 -2.12
N VAL A 94 14.45 -3.29 -1.05
CA VAL A 94 13.52 -4.41 -0.90
C VAL A 94 12.89 -4.38 0.48
N ASN A 95 11.61 -4.69 0.56
CA ASN A 95 10.92 -4.90 1.82
C ASN A 95 9.77 -5.89 1.67
N LEU A 96 9.26 -6.39 2.80
CA LEU A 96 8.12 -7.28 2.85
C LEU A 96 6.87 -6.51 3.28
N ARG A 97 5.81 -6.65 2.51
CA ARG A 97 4.49 -6.14 2.89
C ARG A 97 3.79 -7.20 3.76
N PRO A 98 3.27 -6.82 4.93
CA PRO A 98 2.50 -7.76 5.74
C PRO A 98 1.15 -8.03 5.08
N ALA A 99 0.87 -9.27 4.76
CA ALA A 99 -0.38 -9.72 4.17
C ALA A 99 -0.97 -10.89 4.96
N LEU A 100 -2.29 -10.92 5.09
CA LEU A 100 -3.03 -12.09 5.55
C LEU A 100 -3.30 -13.04 4.38
N PRO A 101 -3.67 -14.30 4.63
CA PRO A 101 -3.90 -15.29 3.57
C PRO A 101 -4.90 -14.83 2.50
N ASP A 102 -5.92 -14.07 2.90
CA ASP A 102 -6.98 -13.52 2.06
C ASP A 102 -6.69 -12.10 1.53
N ASN A 103 -5.54 -11.51 1.91
CA ASN A 103 -5.15 -10.12 1.63
C ASN A 103 -6.08 -9.05 2.24
N ASN A 104 -6.99 -9.41 3.13
CA ASN A 104 -7.83 -8.45 3.85
C ASN A 104 -7.11 -7.91 5.08
N PRO A 105 -7.33 -6.63 5.45
CA PRO A 105 -6.78 -6.09 6.66
C PRO A 105 -7.43 -6.71 7.90
N LEU A 106 -6.63 -6.92 8.94
CA LEU A 106 -7.13 -7.27 10.27
C LEU A 106 -7.28 -6.03 11.13
N VAL A 107 -8.43 -5.92 11.79
CA VAL A 107 -8.67 -4.96 12.86
C VAL A 107 -9.18 -5.74 14.07
N GLN A 108 -8.43 -5.73 15.15
CA GLN A 108 -8.74 -6.53 16.34
C GLN A 108 -8.48 -5.74 17.62
N TRP A 109 -9.44 -5.81 18.53
CA TRP A 109 -9.30 -5.37 19.91
C TRP A 109 -8.94 -6.52 20.83
N GLN A 110 -7.98 -6.31 21.72
CA GLN A 110 -7.62 -7.20 22.81
C GLN A 110 -7.55 -6.38 24.10
N GLY A 111 -8.64 -6.37 24.86
CA GLY A 111 -8.78 -5.44 25.96
C GLY A 111 -8.69 -3.99 25.48
N ARG A 112 -7.66 -3.26 25.93
CA ARG A 112 -7.41 -1.86 25.54
C ARG A 112 -6.45 -1.69 24.35
N LYS A 113 -6.02 -2.78 23.73
CA LYS A 113 -5.07 -2.78 22.62
C LYS A 113 -5.81 -2.98 21.31
N LEU A 114 -5.73 -1.96 20.43
CA LEU A 114 -6.16 -2.08 19.04
C LEU A 114 -4.96 -2.55 18.18
N THR A 115 -5.18 -3.60 17.42
CA THR A 115 -4.22 -4.09 16.42
C THR A 115 -4.83 -3.92 15.03
N ILE A 116 -4.14 -3.19 14.15
CA ILE A 116 -4.48 -3.07 12.72
C ILE A 116 -3.28 -3.57 11.94
N ASN A 117 -3.45 -4.60 11.11
CA ASN A 117 -2.37 -5.24 10.37
C ASN A 117 -2.89 -5.89 9.07
N GLY A 118 -1.97 -6.44 8.27
CA GLY A 118 -2.34 -7.11 7.03
C GLY A 118 -2.81 -6.20 5.89
N LEU A 119 -2.52 -4.88 5.97
CA LEU A 119 -2.97 -3.90 4.97
C LEU A 119 -2.30 -4.08 3.60
N PHE A 120 -1.37 -5.01 3.48
CA PHE A 120 -0.69 -5.38 2.26
C PHE A 120 -0.10 -4.16 1.53
N ARG A 121 -0.64 -3.79 0.36
CA ARG A 121 -0.18 -2.65 -0.43
C ARG A 121 -1.02 -1.38 -0.25
N HIS A 122 -2.05 -1.44 0.58
CA HIS A 122 -3.02 -0.37 0.73
C HIS A 122 -2.93 0.38 2.06
N GLY A 123 -1.83 0.20 2.82
CA GLY A 123 -1.68 0.76 4.16
C GLY A 123 -1.96 2.26 4.25
N TRP A 124 -1.36 3.07 3.40
CA TRP A 124 -1.57 4.53 3.38
C TRP A 124 -3.00 4.95 3.07
N LEU A 125 -3.68 4.19 2.22
CA LEU A 125 -5.05 4.48 1.80
C LEU A 125 -6.06 4.04 2.86
N LEU A 126 -5.89 2.85 3.42
CA LEU A 126 -6.90 2.22 4.27
C LEU A 126 -6.70 2.52 5.76
N ALA A 127 -5.48 2.74 6.23
CA ALA A 127 -5.22 2.88 7.66
C ALA A 127 -6.07 3.98 8.34
N PRO A 128 -6.22 5.20 7.80
CA PRO A 128 -7.05 6.23 8.43
C PRO A 128 -8.51 5.79 8.62
N ALA A 129 -9.12 5.24 7.57
CA ALA A 129 -10.52 4.80 7.61
C ALA A 129 -10.72 3.61 8.56
N LEU A 130 -9.75 2.68 8.62
CA LEU A 130 -9.81 1.54 9.54
C LEU A 130 -9.68 1.99 11.00
N VAL A 131 -8.83 2.97 11.28
CA VAL A 131 -8.69 3.55 12.64
C VAL A 131 -9.98 4.25 13.02
N GLU A 132 -10.51 5.13 12.17
CA GLU A 132 -11.76 5.85 12.42
C GLU A 132 -12.92 4.88 12.70
N ARG A 133 -13.09 3.88 11.85
CA ARG A 133 -14.11 2.84 12.02
C ARG A 133 -13.94 2.04 13.31
N ALA A 134 -12.70 1.66 13.63
CA ALA A 134 -12.44 0.89 14.86
C ALA A 134 -12.73 1.69 16.12
N LEU A 135 -12.48 2.99 16.13
CA LEU A 135 -12.77 3.86 17.27
C LEU A 135 -14.24 4.25 17.39
N ALA A 136 -14.98 4.24 16.28
CA ALA A 136 -16.43 4.51 16.28
C ALA A 136 -17.28 3.33 16.76
N THR A 137 -16.74 2.13 16.80
CA THR A 137 -17.45 0.97 17.38
C THR A 137 -17.37 1.02 18.90
N GLU A 138 -18.49 1.30 19.57
CA GLU A 138 -18.58 1.40 21.05
C GLU A 138 -18.33 0.06 21.77
N ASP A 139 -18.37 -1.07 21.07
CA ASP A 139 -18.05 -2.38 21.61
C ASP A 139 -16.54 -2.59 21.66
N VAL A 140 -15.97 -2.35 22.82
CA VAL A 140 -14.56 -2.63 23.18
C VAL A 140 -14.26 -4.16 23.18
N HIS A 141 -15.23 -4.99 22.83
CA HIS A 141 -15.09 -6.42 22.75
C HIS A 141 -15.01 -6.89 21.29
N ALA A 142 -13.76 -7.22 20.87
CA ALA A 142 -13.42 -8.09 19.73
C ALA A 142 -14.37 -8.01 18.52
N ALA A 143 -14.56 -6.82 17.95
CA ALA A 143 -15.17 -6.72 16.64
C ALA A 143 -14.16 -7.23 15.62
N ASN A 144 -14.37 -8.44 15.13
CA ASN A 144 -13.64 -9.00 14.01
C ASN A 144 -14.17 -8.31 12.73
N LEU A 145 -13.58 -7.19 12.35
CA LEU A 145 -13.96 -6.43 11.15
C LEU A 145 -13.48 -7.12 9.85
N GLY A 146 -12.85 -8.30 9.99
CA GLY A 146 -12.29 -9.06 8.87
C GLY A 146 -13.33 -9.70 7.94
N ASP A 147 -14.58 -9.84 8.37
CA ASP A 147 -15.62 -10.51 7.59
C ASP A 147 -16.49 -9.56 6.74
N ALA A 148 -16.29 -8.23 6.84
CA ALA A 148 -16.99 -7.31 5.97
C ALA A 148 -16.30 -7.24 4.60
N PRO A 149 -16.99 -7.56 3.49
CA PRO A 149 -16.41 -7.48 2.16
C PRO A 149 -15.94 -6.06 1.86
N PHE A 150 -14.83 -5.94 1.15
CA PHE A 150 -14.17 -4.69 0.78
C PHE A 150 -15.11 -3.69 0.05
N ASP A 151 -16.15 -4.19 -0.58
CA ASP A 151 -17.16 -3.40 -1.31
C ASP A 151 -17.99 -2.48 -0.39
N ASP A 152 -18.22 -2.87 0.86
CA ASP A 152 -18.97 -2.05 1.83
C ASP A 152 -18.17 -0.86 2.36
N LEU A 153 -16.83 -0.91 2.32
CA LEU A 153 -15.96 0.21 2.75
C LEU A 153 -16.00 1.40 1.78
N ALA A 154 -16.27 1.15 0.49
CA ALA A 154 -16.33 2.18 -0.53
C ALA A 154 -17.67 2.94 -0.54
N MET A 155 -18.75 2.33 -0.05
CA MET A 155 -20.11 2.90 -0.11
C MET A 155 -20.42 3.85 1.04
N THR A 156 -19.80 3.73 2.21
CA THR A 156 -20.08 4.61 3.37
C THR A 156 -19.50 6.02 3.24
N SER A 157 -18.46 6.21 2.40
CA SER A 157 -17.92 7.54 2.09
C SER A 157 -18.91 8.44 1.31
N LYS A 158 -19.85 7.86 0.57
CA LYS A 158 -20.79 8.61 -0.27
C LYS A 158 -21.99 9.16 0.53
N ALA A 159 -22.31 8.57 1.68
CA ALA A 159 -23.40 9.03 2.54
C ALA A 159 -23.04 10.26 3.39
N ALA A 160 -21.75 10.40 3.77
CA ALA A 160 -21.29 11.53 4.56
C ALA A 160 -21.24 12.85 3.76
N SER A 161 -21.03 12.79 2.44
CA SER A 161 -21.01 13.98 1.57
C SER A 161 -22.39 14.48 1.17
N ALA A 162 -23.43 13.66 1.25
CA ALA A 162 -24.81 14.05 0.93
C ALA A 162 -25.53 14.79 2.06
N GLY A 163 -25.07 14.67 3.29
CA GLY A 163 -25.66 15.31 4.48
C GLY A 163 -25.28 16.75 4.71
N LEU A 164 -24.25 17.27 4.04
CA LEU A 164 -23.79 18.66 4.21
C LEU A 164 -24.42 19.67 3.23
N ALA A 165 -25.17 19.20 2.25
CA ALA A 165 -25.76 20.07 1.22
C ALA A 165 -27.19 20.55 1.54
N SER A 166 -27.82 20.12 2.63
CA SER A 166 -29.22 20.49 2.98
C SER A 166 -29.38 21.41 4.18
N ALA A 167 -28.31 22.04 4.68
CA ALA A 167 -28.35 22.94 5.85
C ALA A 167 -28.08 24.42 5.51
N SER A 168 -28.30 24.84 4.26
CA SER A 168 -28.30 26.28 3.89
C SER A 168 -29.36 26.54 2.81
N ALA A 169 -30.59 26.66 3.26
CA ALA A 169 -31.67 27.37 2.56
C ALA A 169 -32.53 28.07 3.61
#